data_50a9c819b1f5e086766e80faa96d5e86
#
_entry.id   50a9c819b1f5e086766e80faa96d5e86
#
_cell.length_a   1.000
_cell.length_b   1.000
_cell.length_c   1.000
_cell.angle_alpha   90.00
_cell.angle_beta   90.00
_cell.angle_gamma   90.00
#
_symmetry.space_group_name_H-M   'P 1'
#
loop_
_entity.id
_entity.type
_entity.pdbx_description
1 polymer ?
#
loop_
_entity_poly.entity_id
_entity_poly.type
_entity_poly.pdbx_seq_one_letter_code
_entity_poly.pdbx_strand_id
1 'polypeptide(L)'
;MSEFPTTARVVIIGGGAVGASCLYHLAQMGWSDCVVLEKNELTAGSTWHAAGNVPSFSTSWSIMNMQRYSTELYRGLGEAVDYPMNYHVTGSIRLARSNSCIRSFECARRIEPVT
;
A
#
# COMPACT_ATOMS: atom_id res chain seq x y z
N MET A 1 -6.72 16.06 28.84
CA MET A 1 -7.35 14.91 28.17
C MET A 1 -8.08 15.45 26.97
N SER A 2 -7.68 15.13 25.76
CA SER A 2 -8.42 15.54 24.56
C SER A 2 -9.75 14.77 24.57
N GLU A 3 -10.87 15.50 24.59
CA GLU A 3 -12.19 14.88 24.42
C GLU A 3 -12.24 14.21 23.03
N PHE A 4 -12.70 12.97 22.99
CA PHE A 4 -12.99 12.32 21.71
C PHE A 4 -14.07 13.11 20.97
N PRO A 5 -13.93 13.28 19.64
CA PRO A 5 -14.98 13.93 18.87
C PRO A 5 -16.29 13.12 18.98
N THR A 6 -17.37 13.79 19.26
CA THR A 6 -18.71 13.19 19.38
C THR A 6 -19.35 12.92 18.01
N THR A 7 -18.82 13.51 16.95
CA THR A 7 -19.27 13.35 15.57
C THR A 7 -18.07 13.31 14.64
N ALA A 8 -18.16 12.56 13.57
CA ALA A 8 -17.18 12.52 12.48
C ALA A 8 -17.89 12.25 11.15
N ARG A 9 -17.36 12.81 10.07
CA ARG A 9 -17.86 12.56 8.72
C ARG A 9 -17.56 11.15 8.24
N VAL A 10 -16.37 10.63 8.61
CA VAL A 10 -15.93 9.27 8.32
C VAL A 10 -15.34 8.66 9.56
N VAL A 11 -15.77 7.45 9.87
CA VAL A 11 -15.18 6.61 10.92
C VAL A 11 -14.57 5.37 10.27
N ILE A 12 -13.27 5.19 10.46
CA ILE A 12 -12.51 4.03 9.97
C ILE A 12 -12.30 3.08 11.14
N ILE A 13 -12.71 1.84 11.02
CA ILE A 13 -12.54 0.83 12.07
C ILE A 13 -11.34 -0.05 11.71
N GLY A 14 -10.30 0.01 12.55
CA GLY A 14 -9.05 -0.72 12.41
C GLY A 14 -7.88 0.15 11.97
N GLY A 15 -6.82 0.18 12.77
CA GLY A 15 -5.59 0.95 12.57
C GLY A 15 -4.46 0.14 11.91
N GLY A 16 -4.78 -0.82 11.06
CA GLY A 16 -3.81 -1.55 10.22
C GLY A 16 -3.47 -0.78 8.93
N ALA A 17 -2.70 -1.41 8.03
CA ALA A 17 -2.26 -0.81 6.76
C ALA A 17 -3.42 -0.27 5.92
N VAL A 18 -4.55 -0.98 5.87
CA VAL A 18 -5.73 -0.55 5.10
C VAL A 18 -6.37 0.70 5.72
N GLY A 19 -6.62 0.69 7.04
CA GLY A 19 -7.23 1.84 7.72
C GLY A 19 -6.35 3.08 7.68
N ALA A 20 -5.05 2.93 7.90
CA ALA A 20 -4.08 4.01 7.78
C ALA A 20 -4.02 4.58 6.36
N SER A 21 -4.02 3.71 5.33
CA SER A 21 -4.07 4.12 3.93
C SER A 21 -5.35 4.87 3.60
N CYS A 22 -6.51 4.41 4.07
CA CYS A 22 -7.77 5.12 3.89
C CYS A 22 -7.73 6.53 4.50
N LEU A 23 -7.25 6.64 5.74
CA LEU A 23 -7.12 7.93 6.42
C LEU A 23 -6.19 8.89 5.66
N TYR A 24 -5.02 8.38 5.25
CA TYR A 24 -4.03 9.14 4.49
C TYR A 24 -4.65 9.72 3.20
N HIS A 25 -5.32 8.88 2.39
CA HIS A 25 -5.90 9.33 1.13
C HIS A 25 -7.10 10.28 1.32
N LEU A 26 -7.91 10.07 2.36
CA LEU A 26 -8.97 11.02 2.71
C LEU A 26 -8.41 12.38 3.09
N ALA A 27 -7.33 12.40 3.88
CA ALA A 27 -6.65 13.63 4.24
C ALA A 27 -6.06 14.33 3.01
N GLN A 28 -5.44 13.59 2.07
CA GLN A 28 -4.96 14.13 0.80
C GLN A 28 -6.09 14.74 -0.06
N MET A 29 -7.30 14.20 0.05
CA MET A 29 -8.50 14.74 -0.60
C MET A 29 -9.11 15.92 0.14
N GLY A 30 -8.49 16.40 1.24
CA GLY A 30 -8.98 17.53 2.05
C GLY A 30 -10.07 17.17 3.06
N TRP A 31 -10.27 15.89 3.36
CA TRP A 31 -11.24 15.46 4.37
C TRP A 31 -10.59 15.45 5.75
N SER A 32 -10.82 16.49 6.53
CA SER A 32 -10.22 16.68 7.86
C SER A 32 -11.06 16.07 9.00
N ASP A 33 -12.33 15.78 8.75
CA ASP A 33 -13.27 15.24 9.75
C ASP A 33 -13.35 13.71 9.64
N CYS A 34 -12.21 13.04 9.86
CA CYS A 34 -12.07 11.59 9.81
C CYS A 34 -11.48 11.07 11.12
N VAL A 35 -12.01 9.96 11.62
CA VAL A 35 -11.55 9.30 12.85
C VAL A 35 -11.20 7.85 12.57
N VAL A 36 -10.07 7.39 13.09
CA VAL A 36 -9.70 5.97 13.11
C VAL A 36 -9.90 5.43 14.52
N LEU A 37 -10.64 4.34 14.61
CA LEU A 37 -10.83 3.59 15.84
C LEU A 37 -10.05 2.28 15.78
N GLU A 38 -9.11 2.10 16.69
CA GLU A 38 -8.36 0.86 16.86
C GLU A 38 -8.58 0.34 18.29
N LYS A 39 -8.88 -0.95 18.41
CA LYS A 39 -9.15 -1.57 19.73
C LYS A 39 -7.89 -1.92 20.51
N ASN A 40 -6.77 -2.05 19.83
CA ASN A 40 -5.46 -2.39 20.39
C ASN A 40 -4.43 -1.33 19.96
N GLU A 41 -3.17 -1.71 19.89
CA GLU A 41 -2.12 -0.89 19.30
C GLU A 41 -2.25 -0.84 17.76
N LEU A 42 -1.81 0.24 17.14
CA LEU A 42 -1.76 0.36 15.69
C LEU A 42 -0.96 -0.80 15.11
N THR A 43 -1.44 -1.37 14.01
CA THR A 43 -0.84 -2.49 13.29
C THR A 43 -0.84 -3.85 14.01
N ALA A 44 -1.34 -3.99 15.22
CA ALA A 44 -1.31 -5.22 16.03
C ALA A 44 -2.06 -6.42 15.40
N GLY A 45 -2.94 -6.18 14.42
CA GLY A 45 -3.69 -7.21 13.70
C GLY A 45 -2.90 -7.85 12.56
N SER A 46 -3.57 -8.10 11.44
CA SER A 46 -3.01 -8.75 10.25
C SER A 46 -1.78 -8.04 9.67
N THR A 47 -1.65 -6.73 9.88
CA THR A 47 -0.51 -5.95 9.38
C THR A 47 0.80 -6.40 10.01
N TRP A 48 0.83 -6.72 11.31
CA TRP A 48 2.00 -7.23 11.99
C TRP A 48 2.46 -8.60 11.45
N HIS A 49 1.54 -9.43 10.96
CA HIS A 49 1.83 -10.77 10.45
C HIS A 49 2.23 -10.77 8.97
N ALA A 50 2.20 -9.62 8.31
CA ALA A 50 2.54 -9.52 6.90
C ALA A 50 4.06 -9.62 6.67
N ALA A 51 4.45 -10.28 5.58
CA ALA A 51 5.86 -10.44 5.21
C ALA A 51 6.55 -9.16 4.74
N GLY A 52 5.83 -8.03 4.66
CA GLY A 52 6.37 -6.75 4.23
C GLY A 52 6.71 -6.65 2.73
N ASN A 53 6.27 -7.60 1.92
CA ASN A 53 6.51 -7.56 0.47
C ASN A 53 5.55 -6.57 -0.20
N VAL A 54 6.11 -5.70 -1.05
CA VAL A 54 5.36 -4.76 -1.89
C VAL A 54 5.64 -5.09 -3.36
N PRO A 55 4.93 -6.08 -3.95
CA PRO A 55 5.17 -6.50 -5.32
C PRO A 55 4.57 -5.50 -6.31
N SER A 56 5.23 -5.32 -7.46
CA SER A 56 4.74 -4.52 -8.60
C SER A 56 4.22 -5.38 -9.75
N PHE A 57 4.27 -6.71 -9.63
CA PHE A 57 3.91 -7.63 -10.70
C PHE A 57 2.75 -8.54 -10.32
N SER A 58 1.75 -8.60 -11.21
CA SER A 58 0.65 -9.57 -11.18
C SER A 58 0.29 -10.04 -12.60
N THR A 59 -0.32 -11.20 -12.73
CA THR A 59 -0.92 -11.68 -13.99
C THR A 59 -2.25 -11.01 -14.29
N SER A 60 -2.88 -10.38 -13.32
CA SER A 60 -4.08 -9.57 -13.49
C SER A 60 -3.72 -8.11 -13.69
N TRP A 61 -4.19 -7.52 -14.79
CA TRP A 61 -3.97 -6.11 -15.11
C TRP A 61 -4.45 -5.16 -14.00
N SER A 62 -5.65 -5.38 -13.49
CA SER A 62 -6.22 -4.52 -12.43
C SER A 62 -5.40 -4.60 -11.14
N ILE A 63 -4.98 -5.80 -10.73
CA ILE A 63 -4.14 -5.99 -9.55
C ILE A 63 -2.77 -5.36 -9.76
N MET A 64 -2.17 -5.52 -10.94
CA MET A 64 -0.87 -4.93 -11.26
C MET A 64 -0.91 -3.40 -11.19
N ASN A 65 -1.96 -2.76 -11.68
CA ASN A 65 -2.12 -1.30 -11.58
C ASN A 65 -2.23 -0.82 -10.12
N MET A 66 -2.98 -1.54 -9.28
CA MET A 66 -3.03 -1.23 -7.84
C MET A 66 -1.67 -1.41 -7.16
N GLN A 67 -0.94 -2.47 -7.51
CA GLN A 67 0.40 -2.71 -6.97
C GLN A 67 1.39 -1.64 -7.41
N ARG A 68 1.36 -1.20 -8.67
CA ARG A 68 2.18 -0.10 -9.16
C ARG A 68 1.91 1.19 -8.39
N TYR A 69 0.64 1.56 -8.26
CA TYR A 69 0.27 2.72 -7.45
C TYR A 69 0.85 2.62 -6.03
N SER A 70 0.71 1.45 -5.38
CA SER A 70 1.25 1.24 -4.04
C SER A 70 2.77 1.37 -3.98
N THR A 71 3.51 0.82 -4.96
CA THR A 71 4.98 0.92 -4.99
C THR A 71 5.46 2.35 -5.22
N GLU A 72 4.78 3.11 -6.07
CA GLU A 72 5.06 4.53 -6.29
C GLU A 72 4.78 5.35 -5.04
N LEU A 73 3.65 5.10 -4.37
CA LEU A 73 3.32 5.73 -3.10
C LEU A 73 4.42 5.48 -2.05
N TYR A 74 4.84 4.24 -1.86
CA TYR A 74 5.87 3.90 -0.86
C TYR A 74 7.23 4.53 -1.15
N ARG A 75 7.59 4.78 -2.41
CA ARG A 75 8.85 5.46 -2.76
C ARG A 75 8.90 6.90 -2.25
N GLY A 76 7.80 7.63 -2.31
CA GLY A 76 7.73 9.03 -1.89
C GLY A 76 7.19 9.23 -0.47
N LEU A 77 6.63 8.18 0.15
CA LEU A 77 5.90 8.34 1.41
C LEU A 77 6.77 8.82 2.56
N GLY A 78 8.01 8.33 2.65
CA GLY A 78 8.94 8.74 3.70
C GLY A 78 9.20 10.25 3.71
N GLU A 79 9.41 10.84 2.53
CA GLU A 79 9.59 12.28 2.37
C GLU A 79 8.28 13.04 2.64
N ALA A 80 7.16 12.51 2.17
CA ALA A 80 5.86 13.16 2.31
C ALA A 80 5.38 13.26 3.77
N VAL A 81 5.79 12.34 4.64
CA VAL A 81 5.39 12.30 6.05
C VAL A 81 6.54 12.60 7.01
N ASP A 82 7.71 12.99 6.49
CA ASP A 82 8.94 13.25 7.27
C ASP A 82 9.28 12.12 8.26
N TYR A 83 9.22 10.88 7.77
CA TYR A 83 9.48 9.70 8.58
C TYR A 83 10.37 8.70 7.82
N PRO A 84 11.44 8.19 8.44
CA PRO A 84 12.35 7.24 7.77
C PRO A 84 11.62 5.92 7.47
N MET A 85 11.39 5.65 6.19
CA MET A 85 10.79 4.42 5.71
C MET A 85 11.87 3.40 5.36
N ASN A 86 11.78 2.19 5.91
CA ASN A 86 12.66 1.08 5.56
C ASN A 86 12.14 0.37 4.29
N TYR A 87 12.05 1.11 3.18
CA TYR A 87 11.58 0.61 1.90
C TYR A 87 12.75 0.46 0.91
N HIS A 88 13.04 -0.78 0.52
CA HIS A 88 14.15 -1.11 -0.38
C HIS A 88 13.63 -1.73 -1.68
N VAL A 89 14.03 -1.17 -2.81
CA VAL A 89 13.73 -1.73 -4.13
C VAL A 89 14.78 -2.79 -4.47
N THR A 90 14.51 -4.03 -4.12
CA THR A 90 15.42 -5.17 -4.30
C THR A 90 15.21 -5.91 -5.63
N GLY A 91 14.16 -5.58 -6.37
CA GLY A 91 13.74 -6.33 -7.55
C GLY A 91 13.12 -7.70 -7.22
N SER A 92 12.83 -8.48 -8.24
CA SER A 92 12.30 -9.84 -8.09
C SER A 92 12.85 -10.78 -9.15
N ILE A 93 13.04 -12.05 -8.78
CA ILE A 93 13.45 -13.12 -9.70
C ILE A 93 12.27 -14.07 -9.90
N ARG A 94 11.93 -14.36 -11.15
CA ARG A 94 10.86 -15.27 -11.52
C ARG A 94 11.40 -16.42 -12.37
N LEU A 95 11.00 -17.64 -12.02
CA LEU A 95 11.38 -18.84 -12.73
C LEU A 95 10.28 -19.24 -13.70
N ALA A 96 10.62 -19.41 -14.98
CA ALA A 96 9.72 -19.91 -16.00
C ALA A 96 10.02 -21.36 -16.31
N ARG A 97 9.02 -22.25 -16.28
CA ARG A 97 9.14 -23.68 -16.65
C ARG A 97 8.83 -23.94 -18.13
N SER A 98 8.23 -22.99 -18.83
CA SER A 98 7.80 -23.16 -20.21
C SER A 98 7.85 -21.85 -20.98
N ASN A 99 7.90 -21.96 -22.32
CA ASN A 99 7.88 -20.79 -23.19
C ASN A 99 6.60 -19.94 -23.05
N SER A 100 5.48 -20.55 -22.67
CA SER A 100 4.24 -19.82 -22.39
C SER A 100 4.38 -18.92 -21.17
N CYS A 101 5.05 -19.38 -20.11
CA CYS A 101 5.34 -18.56 -18.94
C CYS A 101 6.27 -17.39 -19.27
N ILE A 102 7.29 -17.62 -20.11
CA ILE A 102 8.22 -16.56 -20.57
C ILE A 102 7.44 -15.47 -21.31
N ARG A 103 6.58 -15.84 -22.25
CA ARG A 103 5.76 -14.88 -23.00
C ARG A 103 4.85 -14.05 -22.09
N SER A 104 4.27 -14.68 -21.08
CA SER A 104 3.44 -13.96 -20.09
C SER A 104 4.24 -12.93 -19.31
N PHE A 105 5.48 -13.24 -18.94
CA PHE A 105 6.38 -12.31 -18.24
C PHE A 105 6.86 -11.19 -19.14
N GLU A 106 7.18 -11.47 -20.40
CA GLU A 106 7.56 -10.46 -21.40
C GLU A 106 6.41 -9.49 -21.69
N CYS A 107 5.17 -10.00 -21.78
CA CYS A 107 3.99 -9.17 -21.97
C CYS A 107 3.80 -8.22 -20.77
N ALA A 108 3.91 -8.71 -19.55
CA ALA A 108 3.78 -7.88 -18.37
C ALA A 108 4.92 -6.85 -18.22
N ARG A 109 6.15 -7.22 -18.61
CA ARG A 109 7.32 -6.31 -18.58
C ARG A 109 7.20 -5.14 -19.57
N ARG A 110 6.54 -5.33 -20.72
CA ARG A 110 6.30 -4.26 -21.69
C ARG A 110 5.35 -3.18 -21.20
N ILE A 111 4.63 -3.46 -20.13
CA ILE A 111 3.64 -2.57 -19.52
C ILE A 111 4.28 -1.71 -18.41
N GLU A 112 5.43 -2.10 -17.89
CA GLU A 112 6.19 -1.30 -16.92
C GLU A 112 7.11 -0.33 -17.70
N PRO A 113 6.95 0.99 -17.53
CA PRO A 113 8.00 1.91 -17.96
C PRO A 113 9.24 1.62 -17.14
N VAL A 114 10.33 1.27 -17.81
CA VAL A 114 11.67 1.19 -17.20
C VAL A 114 12.08 2.62 -16.89
N THR A 115 11.97 3.02 -15.64
CA THR A 115 12.58 4.26 -15.12
C THR A 115 13.92 3.95 -14.49
#